data_7b6159c87890f99e7aa6eef9f8a272b4
#
_entry.id   7b6159c87890f99e7aa6eef9f8a272b4
#
_cell.length_a   1.000
_cell.length_b   1.000
_cell.length_c   1.000
_cell.angle_alpha   90.00
_cell.angle_beta   90.00
_cell.angle_gamma   90.00
#
_symmetry.space_group_name_H-M   'P 1'
#
loop_
_entity.id
_entity.type
_entity.pdbx_description
1 polymer ?
#
loop_
_entity_poly.entity_id
_entity_poly.type
_entity_poly.pdbx_seq_one_letter_code
_entity_poly.pdbx_strand_id
1 'polypeptide(L)'
;MPPLLQPRTSKRKMRRENPPPGKMPRGKSQRAKVTGSRSGEASGLTQLALRACLVASDAAFNIRDFLANASHIAFLAVRDCERELDRIEQQMDQQLPGAITQVSEPEARELLACLRFSNELERIGDLFWSVARRAHNLPIRLPKPDSEQLIEMTSILEKMLHRVREGFIQRQLDPASYVLRADREIDQIYRASFRRHVASNQKKTPHRADVLLMAQALERAGDHATNLAEELFRLIEGRSLRHIPKKRVKD
;
A
#
# COMPACT_ATOMS: atom_id res chain seq x y z
N MET A 1 -93.85 36.60 58.22
CA MET A 1 -93.35 35.91 57.04
C MET A 1 -92.07 36.58 56.60
N PRO A 2 -90.88 35.94 56.79
CA PRO A 2 -89.56 36.50 56.38
C PRO A 2 -89.16 35.82 55.04
N PRO A 3 -88.35 36.49 54.19
CA PRO A 3 -87.96 36.00 52.88
C PRO A 3 -86.75 35.11 52.96
N LEU A 4 -86.73 34.19 52.01
CA LEU A 4 -85.75 33.15 51.80
C LEU A 4 -84.35 33.71 51.32
N LEU A 5 -83.31 33.30 51.97
CA LEU A 5 -81.91 33.51 51.60
C LEU A 5 -81.51 32.56 50.48
N GLN A 6 -81.00 33.11 49.38
CA GLN A 6 -80.36 32.33 48.29
C GLN A 6 -78.85 32.18 48.57
N PRO A 7 -78.23 31.03 48.28
CA PRO A 7 -76.77 30.87 48.48
C PRO A 7 -75.96 31.44 47.29
N ARG A 8 -74.95 32.17 47.59
CA ARG A 8 -73.94 32.67 46.65
C ARG A 8 -73.02 31.52 46.21
N THR A 9 -73.05 31.20 44.90
CA THR A 9 -72.07 30.30 44.26
C THR A 9 -70.83 31.09 43.87
N SER A 10 -69.73 30.85 44.58
CA SER A 10 -68.40 31.33 44.27
C SER A 10 -67.79 30.50 43.15
N LYS A 11 -67.64 31.09 41.93
CA LYS A 11 -66.90 30.49 40.82
C LYS A 11 -65.40 30.67 41.08
N ARG A 12 -64.75 29.64 41.62
CA ARG A 12 -63.30 29.56 41.69
C ARG A 12 -62.74 29.29 40.28
N LYS A 13 -62.11 30.31 39.65
CA LYS A 13 -61.33 30.14 38.42
C LYS A 13 -60.12 29.23 38.69
N MET A 14 -60.14 28.01 38.20
CA MET A 14 -58.93 27.17 38.12
C MET A 14 -58.02 27.77 37.07
N ARG A 15 -56.90 28.33 37.51
CA ARG A 15 -55.74 28.61 36.67
C ARG A 15 -55.18 27.26 36.19
N ARG A 16 -55.21 26.96 34.90
CA ARG A 16 -54.43 25.88 34.30
C ARG A 16 -53.00 26.38 34.23
N GLU A 17 -52.12 25.86 35.08
CA GLU A 17 -50.67 26.00 34.92
C GLU A 17 -50.26 25.07 33.77
N ASN A 18 -49.67 25.65 32.74
CA ASN A 18 -48.96 24.85 31.70
C ASN A 18 -47.70 24.24 32.30
N PRO A 19 -47.41 22.94 32.08
CA PRO A 19 -46.14 22.37 32.50
C PRO A 19 -45.00 23.00 31.69
N PRO A 20 -43.78 23.12 32.27
CA PRO A 20 -42.64 23.69 31.57
C PRO A 20 -42.24 22.81 30.40
N PRO A 21 -41.70 23.35 29.28
CA PRO A 21 -41.30 22.58 28.12
C PRO A 21 -40.22 21.58 28.54
N GLY A 22 -40.55 20.27 28.43
CA GLY A 22 -39.64 19.17 28.65
C GLY A 22 -38.44 19.30 27.73
N LYS A 23 -37.24 19.31 28.28
CA LYS A 23 -36.00 19.20 27.53
C LYS A 23 -36.03 17.86 26.77
N MET A 24 -36.16 17.90 25.44
CA MET A 24 -35.95 16.73 24.60
C MET A 24 -34.53 16.21 24.82
N PRO A 25 -34.33 14.88 25.01
CA PRO A 25 -33.01 14.32 25.07
C PRO A 25 -32.34 14.48 23.69
N ARG A 26 -31.32 15.32 23.60
CA ARG A 26 -30.48 15.44 22.42
C ARG A 26 -29.90 14.06 22.12
N GLY A 27 -30.27 13.51 20.96
CA GLY A 27 -29.86 12.20 20.49
C GLY A 27 -28.34 12.03 20.39
N LYS A 28 -27.78 11.37 21.40
CA LYS A 28 -26.39 10.86 21.37
C LYS A 28 -26.22 9.61 20.50
N SER A 29 -27.31 9.05 19.97
CA SER A 29 -27.31 7.75 19.29
C SER A 29 -26.85 7.78 17.82
N GLN A 30 -26.95 8.92 17.12
CA GLN A 30 -26.54 8.97 15.71
C GLN A 30 -25.04 9.21 15.49
N ARG A 31 -24.35 9.92 16.41
CA ARG A 31 -22.91 10.15 16.29
C ARG A 31 -22.06 8.88 16.51
N ALA A 32 -22.46 8.01 17.42
CA ALA A 32 -21.71 6.79 17.73
C ALA A 32 -21.77 5.73 16.60
N LYS A 33 -22.92 5.60 15.91
CA LYS A 33 -23.05 4.67 14.76
C LYS A 33 -22.26 5.14 13.52
N VAL A 34 -22.20 6.45 13.30
CA VAL A 34 -21.50 7.05 12.15
C VAL A 34 -19.97 6.99 12.34
N THR A 35 -19.45 7.15 13.55
CA THR A 35 -18.02 7.02 13.84
C THR A 35 -17.52 5.57 13.77
N GLY A 36 -18.32 4.58 14.16
CA GLY A 36 -17.96 3.15 14.07
C GLY A 36 -17.87 2.64 12.63
N SER A 37 -18.74 3.10 11.73
CA SER A 37 -18.68 2.74 10.30
C SER A 37 -17.46 3.37 9.60
N ARG A 38 -17.09 4.60 9.94
CA ARG A 38 -16.01 5.39 9.34
C ARG A 38 -14.61 4.91 9.72
N SER A 39 -14.41 4.52 10.97
CA SER A 39 -13.18 3.85 11.42
C SER A 39 -13.01 2.48 10.75
N GLY A 40 -14.10 1.81 10.40
CA GLY A 40 -14.09 0.56 9.66
C GLY A 40 -13.62 0.73 8.20
N GLU A 41 -14.02 1.79 7.51
CA GLU A 41 -13.60 2.08 6.14
C GLU A 41 -12.11 2.44 6.05
N ALA A 42 -11.62 3.29 6.93
CA ALA A 42 -10.19 3.61 7.02
C ALA A 42 -9.34 2.35 7.33
N SER A 43 -9.80 1.50 8.24
CA SER A 43 -9.18 0.21 8.52
C SER A 43 -9.19 -0.72 7.30
N GLY A 44 -10.25 -0.70 6.48
CA GLY A 44 -10.37 -1.46 5.23
C GLY A 44 -9.30 -1.05 4.21
N LEU A 45 -9.07 0.24 4.00
CA LEU A 45 -8.04 0.75 3.09
C LEU A 45 -6.61 0.41 3.55
N THR A 46 -6.36 0.46 4.87
CA THR A 46 -5.09 0.00 5.44
C THR A 46 -4.87 -1.50 5.18
N GLN A 47 -5.91 -2.32 5.30
CA GLN A 47 -5.83 -3.76 4.97
C GLN A 47 -5.59 -4.01 3.48
N LEU A 48 -6.17 -3.21 2.57
CA LEU A 48 -5.88 -3.28 1.14
C LEU A 48 -4.41 -3.00 0.84
N ALA A 49 -3.82 -1.96 1.42
CA ALA A 49 -2.39 -1.65 1.26
C ALA A 49 -1.49 -2.79 1.78
N LEU A 50 -1.82 -3.37 2.94
CA LEU A 50 -1.09 -4.53 3.47
C LEU A 50 -1.24 -5.79 2.61
N ARG A 51 -2.42 -5.99 2.01
CA ARG A 51 -2.65 -7.07 1.05
C ARG A 51 -1.82 -6.86 -0.21
N ALA A 52 -1.75 -5.65 -0.75
CA ALA A 52 -0.91 -5.33 -1.90
C ALA A 52 0.57 -5.66 -1.64
N CYS A 53 1.10 -5.38 -0.43
CA CYS A 53 2.46 -5.77 -0.06
C CYS A 53 2.68 -7.29 -0.10
N LEU A 54 1.70 -8.08 0.34
CA LEU A 54 1.77 -9.56 0.25
C LEU A 54 1.75 -10.03 -1.20
N VAL A 55 0.81 -9.54 -2.00
CA VAL A 55 0.66 -9.93 -3.41
C VAL A 55 1.93 -9.59 -4.20
N ALA A 56 2.54 -8.43 -3.97
CA ALA A 56 3.80 -8.07 -4.61
C ALA A 56 4.97 -8.98 -4.16
N SER A 57 5.01 -9.37 -2.88
CA SER A 57 6.01 -10.35 -2.39
C SER A 57 5.80 -11.74 -3.04
N ASP A 58 4.55 -12.18 -3.18
CA ASP A 58 4.21 -13.43 -3.85
C ASP A 58 4.58 -13.39 -5.34
N ALA A 59 4.41 -12.25 -6.00
CA ALA A 59 4.85 -12.06 -7.39
C ALA A 59 6.38 -12.23 -7.51
N ALA A 60 7.17 -11.63 -6.62
CA ALA A 60 8.63 -11.79 -6.61
C ALA A 60 9.05 -13.25 -6.39
N PHE A 61 8.41 -13.95 -5.44
CA PHE A 61 8.62 -15.38 -5.22
C PHE A 61 8.33 -16.20 -6.49
N ASN A 62 7.20 -15.97 -7.13
CA ASN A 62 6.80 -16.69 -8.33
C ASN A 62 7.70 -16.40 -9.54
N ILE A 63 8.21 -15.18 -9.72
CA ILE A 63 9.22 -14.89 -10.75
C ILE A 63 10.49 -15.70 -10.49
N ARG A 64 10.96 -15.73 -9.26
CA ARG A 64 12.14 -16.50 -8.87
C ARG A 64 11.96 -17.99 -9.21
N ASP A 65 10.82 -18.57 -8.85
CA ASP A 65 10.49 -19.96 -9.17
C ASP A 65 10.42 -20.20 -10.70
N PHE A 66 9.78 -19.29 -11.43
CA PHE A 66 9.69 -19.36 -12.88
C PHE A 66 11.08 -19.30 -13.55
N LEU A 67 11.94 -18.38 -13.13
CA LEU A 67 13.31 -18.24 -13.67
C LEU A 67 14.21 -19.44 -13.32
N ALA A 68 14.04 -20.03 -12.14
CA ALA A 68 14.82 -21.18 -11.69
C ALA A 68 14.34 -22.49 -12.36
N ASN A 69 13.04 -22.73 -12.38
CA ASN A 69 12.45 -24.03 -12.69
C ASN A 69 11.65 -24.06 -14.00
N ALA A 70 11.49 -22.91 -14.69
CA ALA A 70 10.60 -22.76 -15.85
C ALA A 70 9.14 -23.20 -15.55
N SER A 71 8.69 -23.01 -14.31
CA SER A 71 7.37 -23.40 -13.82
C SER A 71 6.27 -22.58 -14.50
N HIS A 72 5.46 -23.21 -15.35
CA HIS A 72 4.32 -22.54 -15.99
C HIS A 72 3.27 -22.08 -14.97
N ILE A 73 3.13 -22.81 -13.86
CA ILE A 73 2.24 -22.42 -12.77
C ILE A 73 2.73 -21.11 -12.12
N ALA A 74 4.03 -20.99 -11.85
CA ALA A 74 4.62 -19.78 -11.32
C ALA A 74 4.47 -18.59 -12.29
N PHE A 75 4.66 -18.81 -13.60
CA PHE A 75 4.40 -17.80 -14.64
C PHE A 75 2.95 -17.26 -14.58
N LEU A 76 1.96 -18.17 -14.50
CA LEU A 76 0.56 -17.76 -14.39
C LEU A 76 0.27 -17.04 -13.06
N ALA A 77 0.90 -17.47 -11.98
CA ALA A 77 0.75 -16.83 -10.67
C ALA A 77 1.26 -15.37 -10.66
N VAL A 78 2.37 -15.07 -11.36
CA VAL A 78 2.84 -13.68 -11.53
C VAL A 78 1.78 -12.81 -12.21
N ARG A 79 1.14 -13.30 -13.28
CA ARG A 79 0.06 -12.60 -13.97
C ARG A 79 -1.14 -12.35 -13.07
N ASP A 80 -1.49 -13.34 -12.26
CA ASP A 80 -2.65 -13.22 -11.37
C ASP A 80 -2.35 -12.26 -10.20
N CYS A 81 -1.08 -12.18 -9.74
CA CYS A 81 -0.62 -11.18 -8.79
C CYS A 81 -0.72 -9.75 -9.37
N GLU A 82 -0.25 -9.53 -10.60
CA GLU A 82 -0.36 -8.22 -11.27
C GLU A 82 -1.81 -7.77 -11.36
N ARG A 83 -2.72 -8.62 -11.84
CA ARG A 83 -4.16 -8.30 -11.90
C ARG A 83 -4.79 -8.00 -10.55
N GLU A 84 -4.30 -8.62 -9.50
CA GLU A 84 -4.79 -8.36 -8.16
C GLU A 84 -4.27 -7.00 -7.63
N LEU A 85 -3.03 -6.62 -7.94
CA LEU A 85 -2.49 -5.30 -7.62
C LEU A 85 -3.26 -4.19 -8.33
N ASP A 86 -3.58 -4.35 -9.61
CA ASP A 86 -4.45 -3.44 -10.37
C ASP A 86 -5.82 -3.26 -9.70
N ARG A 87 -6.44 -4.37 -9.26
CA ARG A 87 -7.74 -4.29 -8.58
C ARG A 87 -7.64 -3.55 -7.25
N ILE A 88 -6.57 -3.79 -6.49
CA ILE A 88 -6.35 -3.11 -5.21
C ILE A 88 -6.17 -1.61 -5.43
N GLU A 89 -5.39 -1.20 -6.44
CA GLU A 89 -5.22 0.20 -6.79
C GLU A 89 -6.57 0.86 -7.17
N GLN A 90 -7.34 0.23 -8.06
CA GLN A 90 -8.66 0.71 -8.44
C GLN A 90 -9.64 0.83 -7.26
N GLN A 91 -9.61 -0.13 -6.34
CA GLN A 91 -10.42 -0.08 -5.12
C GLN A 91 -9.98 1.06 -4.20
N MET A 92 -8.66 1.28 -4.07
CA MET A 92 -8.10 2.37 -3.30
C MET A 92 -8.57 3.73 -3.85
N ASP A 93 -8.45 3.93 -5.15
CA ASP A 93 -8.86 5.16 -5.84
C ASP A 93 -10.36 5.45 -5.70
N GLN A 94 -11.20 4.41 -5.74
CA GLN A 94 -12.65 4.55 -5.62
C GLN A 94 -13.10 4.87 -4.18
N GLN A 95 -12.47 4.27 -3.18
CA GLN A 95 -12.93 4.35 -1.79
C GLN A 95 -12.29 5.50 -1.01
N LEU A 96 -11.04 5.86 -1.33
CA LEU A 96 -10.28 6.87 -0.59
C LEU A 96 -10.97 8.25 -0.54
N PRO A 97 -11.55 8.80 -1.65
CA PRO A 97 -12.17 10.13 -1.62
C PRO A 97 -13.31 10.23 -0.61
N GLY A 98 -14.09 9.16 -0.45
CA GLY A 98 -15.16 9.11 0.55
C GLY A 98 -14.63 9.01 1.98
N ALA A 99 -13.62 8.19 2.20
CA ALA A 99 -13.04 7.95 3.51
C ALA A 99 -12.28 9.18 4.06
N ILE A 100 -11.47 9.84 3.23
CA ILE A 100 -10.55 10.90 3.67
C ILE A 100 -11.25 12.17 4.16
N THR A 101 -12.46 12.46 3.68
CA THR A 101 -13.22 13.66 4.06
C THR A 101 -13.80 13.59 5.48
N GLN A 102 -13.70 12.45 6.15
CA GLN A 102 -14.44 12.16 7.38
C GLN A 102 -13.56 11.67 8.52
N VAL A 103 -12.24 11.65 8.33
CA VAL A 103 -11.27 11.15 9.31
C VAL A 103 -10.47 12.30 9.96
N SER A 104 -9.77 12.00 11.05
CA SER A 104 -8.82 12.92 11.68
C SER A 104 -7.56 13.11 10.80
N GLU A 105 -6.77 14.16 11.09
CA GLU A 105 -5.53 14.42 10.36
C GLU A 105 -4.54 13.23 10.40
N PRO A 106 -4.29 12.56 11.54
CA PRO A 106 -3.43 11.37 11.55
C PRO A 106 -3.96 10.23 10.67
N GLU A 107 -5.27 9.96 10.70
CA GLU A 107 -5.90 8.93 9.85
C GLU A 107 -5.84 9.33 8.37
N ALA A 108 -6.08 10.60 8.03
CA ALA A 108 -5.93 11.09 6.66
C ALA A 108 -4.51 10.91 6.14
N ARG A 109 -3.50 11.13 6.98
CA ARG A 109 -2.10 10.92 6.66
C ARG A 109 -1.79 9.45 6.39
N GLU A 110 -2.36 8.54 7.16
CA GLU A 110 -2.27 7.09 6.94
C GLU A 110 -2.94 6.68 5.62
N LEU A 111 -4.14 7.18 5.34
CA LEU A 111 -4.86 6.89 4.09
C LEU A 111 -4.09 7.38 2.85
N LEU A 112 -3.45 8.54 2.92
CA LEU A 112 -2.57 9.04 1.86
C LEU A 112 -1.32 8.17 1.68
N ALA A 113 -0.77 7.62 2.76
CA ALA A 113 0.31 6.65 2.66
C ALA A 113 -0.17 5.34 2.00
N CYS A 114 -1.36 4.84 2.36
CA CYS A 114 -1.96 3.66 1.74
C CYS A 114 -2.15 3.83 0.23
N LEU A 115 -2.63 5.00 -0.23
CA LEU A 115 -2.76 5.32 -1.64
C LEU A 115 -1.40 5.26 -2.36
N ARG A 116 -0.37 5.89 -1.80
CA ARG A 116 0.96 5.86 -2.39
C ARG A 116 1.56 4.46 -2.41
N PHE A 117 1.31 3.68 -1.36
CA PHE A 117 1.71 2.28 -1.32
C PHE A 117 1.04 1.47 -2.44
N SER A 118 -0.27 1.62 -2.66
CA SER A 118 -0.96 0.88 -3.73
C SER A 118 -0.40 1.22 -5.11
N ASN A 119 -0.14 2.50 -5.40
CA ASN A 119 0.40 2.95 -6.67
C ASN A 119 1.83 2.42 -6.92
N GLU A 120 2.71 2.47 -5.91
CA GLU A 120 4.08 1.95 -6.05
C GLU A 120 4.08 0.42 -6.19
N LEU A 121 3.18 -0.29 -5.51
CA LEU A 121 3.06 -1.75 -5.57
C LEU A 121 2.46 -2.22 -6.90
N GLU A 122 1.52 -1.49 -7.49
CA GLU A 122 1.02 -1.73 -8.85
C GLU A 122 2.17 -1.61 -9.86
N ARG A 123 2.99 -0.52 -9.79
CA ARG A 123 4.18 -0.36 -10.64
C ARG A 123 5.16 -1.52 -10.51
N ILE A 124 5.39 -2.01 -9.31
CA ILE A 124 6.22 -3.19 -9.07
C ILE A 124 5.60 -4.43 -9.73
N GLY A 125 4.28 -4.62 -9.63
CA GLY A 125 3.55 -5.70 -10.27
C GLY A 125 3.70 -5.71 -11.79
N ASP A 126 3.52 -4.56 -12.43
CA ASP A 126 3.73 -4.34 -13.86
C ASP A 126 5.15 -4.74 -14.31
N LEU A 127 6.16 -4.30 -13.56
CA LEU A 127 7.56 -4.61 -13.85
C LEU A 127 7.83 -6.12 -13.71
N PHE A 128 7.29 -6.74 -12.69
CA PHE A 128 7.41 -8.18 -12.48
C PHE A 128 6.73 -8.98 -13.59
N TRP A 129 5.52 -8.59 -14.00
CA TRP A 129 4.85 -9.20 -15.13
C TRP A 129 5.62 -9.01 -16.44
N SER A 130 6.22 -7.84 -16.64
CA SER A 130 7.09 -7.56 -17.80
C SER A 130 8.29 -8.52 -17.84
N VAL A 131 8.94 -8.77 -16.69
CA VAL A 131 10.05 -9.75 -16.58
C VAL A 131 9.57 -11.16 -16.90
N ALA A 132 8.50 -11.62 -16.27
CA ALA A 132 7.96 -12.97 -16.46
C ALA A 132 7.56 -13.23 -17.93
N ARG A 133 6.84 -12.28 -18.53
CA ARG A 133 6.41 -12.35 -19.94
C ARG A 133 7.59 -12.40 -20.91
N ARG A 134 8.62 -11.57 -20.65
CA ARG A 134 9.83 -11.53 -21.48
C ARG A 134 10.60 -12.85 -21.40
N ALA A 135 10.82 -13.36 -20.18
CA ALA A 135 11.49 -14.63 -19.98
C ALA A 135 10.72 -15.82 -20.59
N HIS A 136 9.37 -15.80 -20.53
CA HIS A 136 8.51 -16.81 -21.12
C HIS A 136 8.61 -16.85 -22.66
N ASN A 137 8.76 -15.70 -23.30
CA ASN A 137 8.80 -15.55 -24.75
C ASN A 137 10.19 -15.82 -25.34
N LEU A 138 11.20 -16.11 -24.54
CA LEU A 138 12.51 -16.45 -25.06
C LEU A 138 12.49 -17.80 -25.80
N PRO A 139 13.11 -17.87 -26.99
CA PRO A 139 13.15 -19.10 -27.76
C PRO A 139 14.05 -20.19 -27.16
N ILE A 140 14.90 -19.80 -26.24
CA ILE A 140 15.86 -20.67 -25.54
C ILE A 140 15.90 -20.34 -24.06
N ARG A 141 16.25 -21.31 -23.24
CA ARG A 141 16.46 -21.07 -21.80
C ARG A 141 17.63 -20.09 -21.58
N LEU A 142 17.47 -19.20 -20.59
CA LEU A 142 18.52 -18.27 -20.21
C LEU A 142 19.81 -19.01 -19.84
N PRO A 143 20.99 -18.50 -20.26
CA PRO A 143 22.26 -18.99 -19.75
C PRO A 143 22.31 -18.89 -18.23
N LYS A 144 22.95 -19.89 -17.62
CA LYS A 144 23.00 -20.01 -16.16
C LYS A 144 23.46 -18.72 -15.43
N PRO A 145 24.53 -18.01 -15.88
CA PRO A 145 24.93 -16.76 -15.22
C PRO A 145 23.88 -15.66 -15.28
N ASP A 146 23.05 -15.61 -16.32
CA ASP A 146 22.00 -14.61 -16.49
C ASP A 146 20.78 -14.94 -15.65
N SER A 147 20.36 -16.22 -15.63
CA SER A 147 19.25 -16.66 -14.79
C SER A 147 19.56 -16.51 -13.30
N GLU A 148 20.77 -16.90 -12.85
CA GLU A 148 21.21 -16.75 -11.46
C GLU A 148 21.18 -15.29 -11.02
N GLN A 149 21.61 -14.38 -11.87
CA GLN A 149 21.63 -12.95 -11.57
C GLN A 149 20.22 -12.35 -11.44
N LEU A 150 19.30 -12.71 -12.35
CA LEU A 150 17.90 -12.29 -12.26
C LEU A 150 17.21 -12.90 -11.03
N ILE A 151 17.52 -14.15 -10.68
CA ILE A 151 17.04 -14.83 -9.48
C ILE A 151 17.53 -14.12 -8.21
N GLU A 152 18.79 -13.70 -8.18
CA GLU A 152 19.36 -12.95 -7.07
C GLU A 152 18.64 -11.60 -6.87
N MET A 153 18.45 -10.83 -7.96
CA MET A 153 17.71 -9.56 -7.90
C MET A 153 16.27 -9.76 -7.40
N THR A 154 15.56 -10.77 -7.89
CA THR A 154 14.19 -11.05 -7.41
C THR A 154 14.15 -11.49 -5.94
N SER A 155 15.16 -12.23 -5.47
CA SER A 155 15.27 -12.62 -4.05
C SER A 155 15.51 -11.42 -3.12
N ILE A 156 16.29 -10.42 -3.59
CA ILE A 156 16.49 -9.17 -2.85
C ILE A 156 15.20 -8.38 -2.80
N LEU A 157 14.48 -8.23 -3.93
CA LEU A 157 13.19 -7.54 -4.02
C LEU A 157 12.13 -8.15 -3.10
N GLU A 158 12.02 -9.49 -3.09
CA GLU A 158 11.12 -10.19 -2.18
C GLU A 158 11.37 -9.80 -0.71
N LYS A 159 12.64 -9.77 -0.29
CA LYS A 159 13.02 -9.36 1.06
C LYS A 159 12.72 -7.88 1.31
N MET A 160 12.95 -6.99 0.33
CA MET A 160 12.63 -5.57 0.46
C MET A 160 11.14 -5.35 0.70
N LEU A 161 10.27 -6.01 -0.08
CA LEU A 161 8.81 -5.93 0.06
C LEU A 161 8.32 -6.47 1.40
N HIS A 162 8.89 -7.58 1.86
CA HIS A 162 8.63 -8.10 3.20
C HIS A 162 8.97 -7.09 4.30
N ARG A 163 10.15 -6.45 4.21
CA ARG A 163 10.60 -5.44 5.18
C ARG A 163 9.72 -4.19 5.17
N VAL A 164 9.32 -3.72 3.99
CA VAL A 164 8.36 -2.60 3.89
C VAL A 164 7.07 -2.92 4.63
N ARG A 165 6.51 -4.11 4.41
CA ARG A 165 5.28 -4.55 5.10
C ARG A 165 5.46 -4.64 6.61
N GLU A 166 6.56 -5.21 7.10
CA GLU A 166 6.89 -5.25 8.53
C GLU A 166 6.95 -3.85 9.13
N GLY A 167 7.67 -2.93 8.50
CA GLY A 167 7.78 -1.54 8.94
C GLY A 167 6.44 -0.82 8.98
N PHE A 168 5.57 -1.09 8.02
CA PHE A 168 4.22 -0.51 7.99
C PHE A 168 3.36 -1.02 9.16
N ILE A 169 3.39 -2.33 9.45
CA ILE A 169 2.63 -2.95 10.54
C ILE A 169 3.16 -2.49 11.91
N GLN A 170 4.48 -2.53 12.09
CA GLN A 170 5.13 -2.29 13.37
C GLN A 170 5.39 -0.81 13.65
N ARG A 171 5.20 0.07 12.66
CA ARG A 171 5.56 1.49 12.73
C ARG A 171 7.03 1.70 13.13
N GLN A 172 7.93 0.94 12.50
CA GLN A 172 9.37 0.98 12.75
C GLN A 172 10.15 1.37 11.49
N LEU A 173 11.28 2.08 11.68
CA LEU A 173 12.11 2.59 10.60
C LEU A 173 13.26 1.67 10.19
N ASP A 174 13.65 0.71 11.03
CA ASP A 174 14.73 -0.23 10.71
C ASP A 174 14.50 -0.98 9.39
N PRO A 175 13.27 -1.45 9.08
CA PRO A 175 12.97 -2.06 7.79
C PRO A 175 13.22 -1.13 6.59
N ALA A 176 12.89 0.17 6.71
CA ALA A 176 13.16 1.16 5.66
C ALA A 176 14.67 1.31 5.40
N SER A 177 15.46 1.36 6.46
CA SER A 177 16.94 1.41 6.35
C SER A 177 17.51 0.17 5.66
N TYR A 178 16.93 -1.01 5.87
CA TYR A 178 17.30 -2.23 5.15
C TYR A 178 17.04 -2.06 3.64
N VAL A 179 15.85 -1.60 3.25
CA VAL A 179 15.46 -1.43 1.84
C VAL A 179 16.44 -0.52 1.11
N LEU A 180 16.80 0.63 1.71
CA LEU A 180 17.76 1.58 1.12
C LEU A 180 19.18 1.00 0.95
N ARG A 181 19.56 -0.01 1.74
CA ARG A 181 20.84 -0.71 1.55
C ARG A 181 20.75 -1.78 0.47
N ALA A 182 19.65 -2.57 0.48
CA ALA A 182 19.42 -3.65 -0.46
C ALA A 182 19.28 -3.15 -1.92
N ASP A 183 18.73 -1.94 -2.11
CA ASP A 183 18.67 -1.28 -3.40
C ASP A 183 20.06 -1.11 -4.05
N ARG A 184 21.07 -0.73 -3.27
CA ARG A 184 22.45 -0.63 -3.77
C ARG A 184 23.01 -1.97 -4.26
N GLU A 185 22.56 -3.08 -3.70
CA GLU A 185 22.96 -4.43 -4.14
C GLU A 185 22.33 -4.72 -5.51
N ILE A 186 21.04 -4.40 -5.69
CA ILE A 186 20.34 -4.51 -6.98
C ILE A 186 21.07 -3.67 -8.06
N ASP A 187 21.39 -2.44 -7.75
CA ASP A 187 22.16 -1.52 -8.60
C ASP A 187 23.51 -2.14 -9.04
N GLN A 188 24.24 -2.73 -8.11
CA GLN A 188 25.54 -3.35 -8.40
C GLN A 188 25.39 -4.55 -9.33
N ILE A 189 24.37 -5.38 -9.10
CA ILE A 189 24.06 -6.53 -9.93
C ILE A 189 23.67 -6.07 -11.33
N TYR A 190 22.80 -5.08 -11.46
CA TYR A 190 22.40 -4.51 -12.75
C TYR A 190 23.61 -3.97 -13.53
N ARG A 191 24.47 -3.17 -12.88
CA ARG A 191 25.69 -2.62 -13.50
C ARG A 191 26.67 -3.72 -13.92
N ALA A 192 26.79 -4.79 -13.16
CA ALA A 192 27.62 -5.95 -13.53
C ALA A 192 27.05 -6.67 -14.76
N SER A 193 25.71 -6.87 -14.81
CA SER A 193 25.01 -7.39 -15.99
C SER A 193 25.25 -6.54 -17.23
N PHE A 194 25.05 -5.24 -17.09
CA PHE A 194 25.25 -4.29 -18.18
C PHE A 194 26.68 -4.36 -18.73
N ARG A 195 27.72 -4.30 -17.86
CA ARG A 195 29.12 -4.41 -18.29
C ARG A 195 29.39 -5.73 -19.00
N ARG A 196 28.91 -6.86 -18.48
CA ARG A 196 29.10 -8.18 -19.10
C ARG A 196 28.49 -8.23 -20.51
N HIS A 197 27.32 -7.68 -20.68
CA HIS A 197 26.60 -7.74 -21.95
C HIS A 197 27.00 -6.65 -22.96
N VAL A 198 27.44 -5.48 -22.52
CA VAL A 198 27.81 -4.37 -23.42
C VAL A 198 29.29 -4.39 -23.78
N ALA A 199 30.17 -4.68 -22.83
CA ALA A 199 31.62 -4.64 -23.04
C ALA A 199 32.20 -5.89 -23.72
N SER A 200 31.47 -7.02 -23.75
CA SER A 200 31.96 -8.23 -24.40
C SER A 200 31.85 -8.12 -25.92
N ASN A 201 33.00 -8.17 -26.61
CA ASN A 201 33.09 -8.34 -28.08
C ASN A 201 32.61 -9.72 -28.56
N GLN A 202 32.01 -10.53 -27.68
CA GLN A 202 31.49 -11.82 -28.02
C GLN A 202 30.29 -11.72 -28.96
N LYS A 203 30.14 -12.69 -29.88
CA LYS A 203 29.06 -12.77 -30.85
C LYS A 203 27.72 -12.44 -30.21
N LYS A 204 26.94 -11.56 -30.85
CA LYS A 204 25.59 -11.13 -30.43
C LYS A 204 24.74 -12.36 -30.07
N THR A 205 24.55 -12.64 -28.79
CA THR A 205 23.61 -13.68 -28.36
C THR A 205 22.19 -13.14 -28.53
N PRO A 206 21.25 -13.92 -29.10
CA PRO A 206 19.90 -13.43 -29.45
C PRO A 206 19.12 -12.84 -28.26
N HIS A 207 19.37 -13.31 -27.03
CA HIS A 207 18.65 -12.93 -25.81
C HIS A 207 19.31 -11.83 -24.98
N ARG A 208 20.41 -11.24 -25.47
CA ARG A 208 21.18 -10.23 -24.74
C ARG A 208 20.36 -8.98 -24.37
N ALA A 209 19.59 -8.47 -25.31
CA ALA A 209 18.70 -7.34 -25.08
C ALA A 209 17.61 -7.67 -24.05
N ASP A 210 17.06 -8.88 -24.14
CA ASP A 210 16.00 -9.32 -23.22
C ASP A 210 16.51 -9.44 -21.78
N VAL A 211 17.71 -9.99 -21.58
CA VAL A 211 18.35 -10.06 -20.26
C VAL A 211 18.55 -8.67 -19.67
N LEU A 212 19.08 -7.72 -20.45
CA LEU A 212 19.30 -6.34 -20.00
C LEU A 212 18.00 -5.64 -19.65
N LEU A 213 16.94 -5.83 -20.46
CA LEU A 213 15.63 -5.24 -20.20
C LEU A 213 14.94 -5.86 -18.98
N MET A 214 15.11 -7.17 -18.73
CA MET A 214 14.64 -7.81 -17.50
C MET A 214 15.40 -7.30 -16.27
N ALA A 215 16.73 -7.20 -16.34
CA ALA A 215 17.53 -6.68 -15.24
C ALA A 215 17.20 -5.20 -14.95
N GLN A 216 16.97 -4.39 -15.98
CA GLN A 216 16.51 -3.01 -15.82
C GLN A 216 15.12 -2.91 -15.19
N ALA A 217 14.19 -3.80 -15.56
CA ALA A 217 12.86 -3.82 -14.94
C ALA A 217 12.94 -4.18 -13.45
N LEU A 218 13.83 -5.11 -13.07
CA LEU A 218 14.05 -5.45 -11.65
C LEU A 218 14.75 -4.32 -10.87
N GLU A 219 15.69 -3.61 -11.49
CA GLU A 219 16.31 -2.43 -10.87
C GLU A 219 15.26 -1.34 -10.62
N ARG A 220 14.40 -1.03 -11.61
CA ARG A 220 13.29 -0.09 -11.42
C ARG A 220 12.29 -0.55 -10.35
N ALA A 221 12.05 -1.85 -10.22
CA ALA A 221 11.24 -2.36 -9.10
C ALA A 221 11.91 -2.09 -7.74
N GLY A 222 13.25 -2.09 -7.67
CA GLY A 222 14.03 -1.65 -6.51
C GLY A 222 13.80 -0.17 -6.19
N ASP A 223 13.86 0.70 -7.20
CA ASP A 223 13.54 2.13 -7.05
C ASP A 223 12.13 2.34 -6.46
N HIS A 224 11.12 1.62 -6.96
CA HIS A 224 9.76 1.69 -6.41
C HIS A 224 9.68 1.16 -4.97
N ALA A 225 10.44 0.13 -4.63
CA ALA A 225 10.54 -0.36 -3.24
C ALA A 225 11.22 0.67 -2.31
N THR A 226 12.19 1.45 -2.81
CA THR A 226 12.76 2.58 -2.04
C THR A 226 11.76 3.71 -1.84
N ASN A 227 10.89 3.99 -2.82
CA ASN A 227 9.80 4.95 -2.65
C ASN A 227 8.84 4.52 -1.53
N LEU A 228 8.53 3.21 -1.42
CA LEU A 228 7.74 2.68 -0.30
C LEU A 228 8.44 2.89 1.05
N ALA A 229 9.75 2.69 1.12
CA ALA A 229 10.53 2.94 2.33
C ALA A 229 10.56 4.43 2.72
N GLU A 230 10.67 5.34 1.73
CA GLU A 230 10.55 6.78 1.95
C GLU A 230 9.16 7.19 2.45
N GLU A 231 8.10 6.57 1.92
CA GLU A 231 6.74 6.83 2.37
C GLU A 231 6.48 6.29 3.77
N LEU A 232 7.03 5.12 4.10
CA LEU A 232 7.02 4.56 5.46
C LEU A 232 7.68 5.55 6.45
N PHE A 233 8.84 6.09 6.09
CA PHE A 233 9.50 7.11 6.90
C PHE A 233 8.61 8.34 7.09
N ARG A 234 7.97 8.83 6.03
CA ARG A 234 7.05 9.98 6.08
C ARG A 234 5.86 9.70 6.97
N LEU A 235 5.30 8.49 6.92
CA LEU A 235 4.18 8.08 7.74
C LEU A 235 4.52 8.09 9.24
N ILE A 236 5.73 7.62 9.60
CA ILE A 236 6.15 7.49 10.99
C ILE A 236 6.66 8.83 11.56
N GLU A 237 7.51 9.54 10.82
CA GLU A 237 8.17 10.78 11.28
C GLU A 237 7.37 12.06 10.97
N GLY A 238 6.35 11.98 10.13
CA GLY A 238 5.58 13.14 9.68
C GLY A 238 6.34 14.10 8.74
N ARG A 239 7.54 13.74 8.28
CA ARG A 239 8.41 14.56 7.42
C ARG A 239 9.06 13.72 6.32
N SER A 240 9.41 14.33 5.18
CA SER A 240 10.05 13.64 4.06
C SER A 240 11.56 13.48 4.26
N LEU A 241 12.10 12.29 3.92
CA LEU A 241 13.55 12.03 3.86
C LEU A 241 14.29 12.97 2.88
N ARG A 242 13.63 13.40 1.79
CA ARG A 242 14.22 14.27 0.76
C ARG A 242 14.70 15.62 1.29
N HIS A 243 14.23 16.04 2.44
CA HIS A 243 14.59 17.31 3.09
C HIS A 243 15.57 17.16 4.26
N ILE A 244 16.07 15.96 4.53
CA ILE A 244 17.09 15.73 5.56
C ILE A 244 18.47 15.95 4.93
N PRO A 245 19.30 16.90 5.44
CA PRO A 245 20.67 17.06 4.95
C PRO A 245 21.45 15.75 5.11
N LYS A 246 22.10 15.30 4.03
CA LYS A 246 22.87 14.02 3.95
C LYS A 246 23.95 13.83 5.04
N LYS A 247 24.18 14.80 5.92
CA LYS A 247 25.19 14.77 7.01
C LYS A 247 24.82 13.93 8.23
N ARG A 248 23.59 13.39 8.33
CA ARG A 248 23.13 12.61 9.51
C ARG A 248 22.94 11.11 9.27
N VAL A 249 23.29 10.60 8.10
CA VAL A 249 23.35 9.16 7.84
C VAL A 249 24.83 8.77 7.78
N LYS A 250 25.54 8.92 8.89
CA LYS A 250 26.82 8.28 9.13
C LYS A 250 26.63 7.34 10.31
N ASP A 251 26.79 6.04 9.98
CA ASP A 251 27.10 4.87 10.82
C ASP A 251 26.36 4.73 12.14
#